data_e05764c36f6e769571b48e47e000efa4
#
_entry.id   e05764c36f6e769571b48e47e000efa4
#
_cell.length_a   1.000
_cell.length_b   1.000
_cell.length_c   1.000
_cell.angle_alpha   90.00
_cell.angle_beta   90.00
_cell.angle_gamma   90.00
#
_symmetry.space_group_name_H-M   'P 1'
#
loop_
_entity.id
_entity.type
_entity.pdbx_description
1 polymer ?
#
loop_
_entity_poly.entity_id
_entity_poly.type
_entity_poly.pdbx_seq_one_letter_code
_entity_poly.pdbx_strand_id
1 'polypeptide(L)'
;MSAYKLLEIKLKSFIENTIDLNKNDVEKAYKSRDNLIKNITEILNENLFFNVYEERNLNYGSFENGTKILELDDIDIMICIKANYRTYYDLFPNNIIKIIANYYDIYFKNECLDNETIFLNSTKLLNLLKNELAKIDDYEKADIHKNKEAVTLKLKSYKWNFDIVPCFFTMPEYDGREYYLIPDGEGNWKKSDPRIDRENIDKLNETQLNIIKLIKYWNKKKKITTMKSYILECMLLEYFNEIKNDISIYYMFKKALKYIYENIFCHICDPKNIQGDLNKLNKEERISISEKAKKCYIICNEAINLIERNNYNEAVNKFSEVLNDFNG
;
A
#
# COMPACT_ATOMS: atom_id res chain seq x y z
N MET A 1 -21.18 -10.22 31.98
CA MET A 1 -20.09 -10.21 30.95
C MET A 1 -18.86 -9.67 31.64
N SER A 2 -17.66 -10.25 31.41
CA SER A 2 -16.45 -9.69 32.02
C SER A 2 -16.09 -8.36 31.36
N ALA A 3 -15.46 -7.45 32.11
CA ALA A 3 -15.00 -6.15 31.59
C ALA A 3 -14.05 -6.30 30.37
N TYR A 4 -13.22 -7.33 30.38
CA TYR A 4 -12.37 -7.69 29.24
C TYR A 4 -13.16 -8.04 27.97
N LYS A 5 -14.21 -8.85 28.10
CA LYS A 5 -15.07 -9.21 26.95
C LYS A 5 -15.81 -8.00 26.43
N LEU A 6 -16.23 -7.10 27.32
CA LEU A 6 -16.89 -5.86 26.91
C LEU A 6 -15.93 -4.93 26.14
N LEU A 7 -14.68 -4.75 26.60
CA LEU A 7 -13.69 -3.96 25.88
C LEU A 7 -13.38 -4.54 24.51
N GLU A 8 -13.27 -5.87 24.39
CA GLU A 8 -13.04 -6.55 23.12
C GLU A 8 -14.17 -6.27 22.12
N ILE A 9 -15.43 -6.39 22.56
CA ILE A 9 -16.60 -6.07 21.72
C ILE A 9 -16.59 -4.61 21.29
N LYS A 10 -16.29 -3.69 22.20
CA LYS A 10 -16.26 -2.25 21.91
C LYS A 10 -15.15 -1.89 20.92
N LEU A 11 -13.97 -2.49 21.03
CA LEU A 11 -12.89 -2.28 20.07
C LEU A 11 -13.24 -2.83 18.67
N LYS A 12 -13.86 -4.01 18.59
CA LYS A 12 -14.36 -4.55 17.32
C LYS A 12 -15.40 -3.62 16.69
N SER A 13 -16.40 -3.19 17.47
CA SER A 13 -17.41 -2.24 17.01
C SER A 13 -16.82 -0.90 16.57
N PHE A 14 -15.79 -0.42 17.25
CA PHE A 14 -15.07 0.80 16.87
C PHE A 14 -14.34 0.63 15.53
N ILE A 15 -13.70 -0.51 15.30
CA ILE A 15 -13.05 -0.81 14.03
C ILE A 15 -14.10 -0.82 12.91
N GLU A 16 -15.18 -1.57 13.07
CA GLU A 16 -16.23 -1.72 12.06
C GLU A 16 -16.95 -0.40 11.72
N ASN A 17 -17.21 0.45 12.71
CA ASN A 17 -18.04 1.64 12.52
C ASN A 17 -17.25 2.94 12.30
N THR A 18 -15.95 2.97 12.67
CA THR A 18 -15.14 4.21 12.63
C THR A 18 -13.90 4.08 11.77
N ILE A 19 -13.32 2.89 11.69
CA ILE A 19 -12.04 2.68 11.00
C ILE A 19 -12.24 2.05 9.63
N ASP A 20 -13.11 1.06 9.52
CA ASP A 20 -13.34 0.34 8.27
C ASP A 20 -14.00 1.22 7.21
N LEU A 21 -13.74 0.88 5.96
CA LEU A 21 -14.37 1.52 4.82
C LEU A 21 -15.88 1.22 4.81
N ASN A 22 -16.65 2.19 4.32
CA ASN A 22 -18.09 1.99 4.10
C ASN A 22 -18.32 0.91 3.04
N LYS A 23 -19.14 -0.09 3.31
CA LYS A 23 -19.40 -1.23 2.41
C LYS A 23 -19.92 -0.79 1.04
N ASN A 24 -20.80 0.23 0.99
CA ASN A 24 -21.33 0.75 -0.27
C ASN A 24 -20.24 1.44 -1.10
N ASP A 25 -19.32 2.15 -0.45
CA ASP A 25 -18.19 2.78 -1.14
C ASP A 25 -17.21 1.72 -1.66
N VAL A 26 -16.98 0.65 -0.92
CA VAL A 26 -16.16 -0.51 -1.34
C VAL A 26 -16.74 -1.16 -2.59
N GLU A 27 -18.06 -1.46 -2.61
CA GLU A 27 -18.71 -2.04 -3.80
C GLU A 27 -18.63 -1.14 -5.03
N LYS A 28 -18.83 0.18 -4.85
CA LYS A 28 -18.67 1.15 -5.94
C LYS A 28 -17.22 1.23 -6.42
N ALA A 29 -16.26 1.16 -5.49
CA ALA A 29 -14.84 1.20 -5.79
C ALA A 29 -14.42 0.00 -6.65
N TYR A 30 -14.83 -1.21 -6.30
CA TYR A 30 -14.58 -2.39 -7.12
C TYR A 30 -15.19 -2.26 -8.52
N LYS A 31 -16.46 -1.87 -8.64
CA LYS A 31 -17.11 -1.69 -9.94
C LYS A 31 -16.43 -0.62 -10.80
N SER A 32 -16.06 0.51 -10.21
CA SER A 32 -15.40 1.60 -10.94
C SER A 32 -13.98 1.22 -11.35
N ARG A 33 -13.25 0.45 -10.51
CA ARG A 33 -11.93 -0.10 -10.83
C ARG A 33 -11.99 -1.07 -12.02
N ASP A 34 -12.92 -2.01 -11.97
CA ASP A 34 -13.04 -3.04 -13.01
C ASP A 34 -13.43 -2.42 -14.35
N ASN A 35 -14.31 -1.41 -14.34
CA ASN A 35 -14.64 -0.63 -15.53
C ASN A 35 -13.41 0.16 -16.05
N LEU A 36 -12.63 0.76 -15.18
CA LEU A 36 -11.41 1.47 -15.55
C LEU A 36 -10.39 0.51 -16.19
N ILE A 37 -10.16 -0.67 -15.63
CA ILE A 37 -9.25 -1.68 -16.19
C ILE A 37 -9.69 -2.08 -17.58
N LYS A 38 -10.99 -2.32 -17.77
CA LYS A 38 -11.56 -2.63 -19.09
C LYS A 38 -11.27 -1.52 -20.10
N ASN A 39 -11.59 -0.28 -19.76
CA ASN A 39 -11.39 0.87 -20.65
C ASN A 39 -9.90 1.06 -21.01
N ILE A 40 -9.00 0.91 -20.05
CA ILE A 40 -7.55 0.99 -20.31
C ILE A 40 -7.11 -0.14 -21.24
N THR A 41 -7.56 -1.37 -20.99
CA THR A 41 -7.22 -2.54 -21.80
C THR A 41 -7.67 -2.35 -23.24
N GLU A 42 -8.89 -1.88 -23.47
CA GLU A 42 -9.43 -1.61 -24.79
C GLU A 42 -8.59 -0.56 -25.54
N ILE A 43 -8.35 0.61 -24.92
CA ILE A 43 -7.63 1.70 -25.59
C ILE A 43 -6.15 1.37 -25.85
N LEU A 44 -5.47 0.66 -24.95
CA LEU A 44 -4.07 0.26 -25.17
C LEU A 44 -3.94 -0.81 -26.25
N ASN A 45 -4.88 -1.76 -26.33
CA ASN A 45 -4.90 -2.79 -27.37
C ASN A 45 -5.21 -2.21 -28.75
N GLU A 46 -6.10 -1.21 -28.84
CA GLU A 46 -6.43 -0.55 -30.09
C GLU A 46 -5.26 0.23 -30.69
N ASN A 47 -4.42 0.83 -29.86
CA ASN A 47 -3.27 1.63 -30.29
C ASN A 47 -2.04 0.79 -30.71
N LEU A 48 -2.19 -0.54 -30.86
CA LEU A 48 -1.24 -1.50 -31.45
C LEU A 48 0.16 -1.59 -30.80
N PHE A 49 0.53 -0.67 -29.91
CA PHE A 49 1.89 -0.53 -29.38
C PHE A 49 2.09 -1.20 -28.03
N PHE A 50 1.02 -1.24 -27.24
CA PHE A 50 1.03 -1.77 -25.90
C PHE A 50 -0.13 -2.76 -25.73
N ASN A 51 0.04 -3.98 -26.25
CA ASN A 51 -0.88 -5.06 -25.94
C ASN A 51 -0.85 -5.34 -24.45
N VAL A 52 -2.00 -5.27 -23.80
CA VAL A 52 -2.12 -5.58 -22.39
C VAL A 52 -1.97 -7.09 -22.15
N TYR A 53 -1.22 -7.46 -21.13
CA TYR A 53 -1.09 -8.82 -20.64
C TYR A 53 -2.06 -9.02 -19.47
N GLU A 54 -3.33 -9.20 -19.78
CA GLU A 54 -4.43 -9.15 -18.81
C GLU A 54 -4.25 -10.13 -17.65
N GLU A 55 -3.74 -11.34 -17.91
CA GLU A 55 -3.51 -12.37 -16.90
C GLU A 55 -2.42 -11.97 -15.89
N ARG A 56 -1.68 -10.91 -16.17
CA ARG A 56 -0.64 -10.35 -15.30
C ARG A 56 -1.02 -8.97 -14.77
N ASN A 57 -2.21 -8.44 -15.08
CA ASN A 57 -2.72 -7.27 -14.37
C ASN A 57 -2.85 -7.58 -12.89
N LEU A 58 -2.59 -6.60 -12.03
CA LEU A 58 -2.59 -6.80 -10.61
C LEU A 58 -3.30 -5.65 -9.89
N ASN A 59 -4.35 -5.97 -9.14
CA ASN A 59 -4.88 -5.09 -8.13
C ASN A 59 -4.04 -5.26 -6.86
N TYR A 60 -3.60 -4.18 -6.25
CA TYR A 60 -2.68 -4.26 -5.12
C TYR A 60 -2.89 -3.09 -4.13
N GLY A 61 -1.99 -2.92 -3.18
CA GLY A 61 -2.06 -1.87 -2.19
C GLY A 61 -3.06 -2.12 -1.06
N SER A 62 -3.23 -1.13 -0.20
CA SER A 62 -3.98 -1.29 1.05
C SER A 62 -5.47 -1.55 0.86
N PHE A 63 -6.08 -1.05 -0.23
CA PHE A 63 -7.48 -1.32 -0.56
C PHE A 63 -7.70 -2.80 -0.89
N GLU A 64 -6.92 -3.33 -1.83
CA GLU A 64 -7.02 -4.74 -2.24
C GLU A 64 -6.66 -5.70 -1.12
N ASN A 65 -5.68 -5.35 -0.29
CA ASN A 65 -5.25 -6.15 0.86
C ASN A 65 -6.21 -6.06 2.06
N GLY A 66 -7.28 -5.26 1.99
CA GLY A 66 -8.24 -5.12 3.09
C GLY A 66 -7.66 -4.43 4.35
N THR A 67 -6.52 -3.74 4.22
CA THR A 67 -5.87 -3.00 5.31
C THR A 67 -6.05 -1.48 5.20
N LYS A 68 -6.82 -1.00 4.20
CA LYS A 68 -7.19 0.40 4.06
C LYS A 68 -8.13 0.82 5.18
N ILE A 69 -7.90 1.99 5.73
CA ILE A 69 -8.78 2.59 6.73
C ILE A 69 -9.53 3.79 6.15
N LEU A 70 -10.60 4.22 6.80
CA LEU A 70 -11.40 5.38 6.39
C LEU A 70 -10.52 6.64 6.34
N GLU A 71 -10.51 7.44 5.28
CA GLU A 71 -11.38 7.39 4.10
C GLU A 71 -10.66 6.65 2.96
N LEU A 72 -11.44 6.07 2.04
CA LEU A 72 -10.88 5.56 0.78
C LEU A 72 -10.43 6.76 -0.05
N ASP A 73 -9.13 6.89 -0.28
CA ASP A 73 -8.50 8.00 -1.00
C ASP A 73 -7.79 7.55 -2.28
N ASP A 74 -7.27 6.32 -2.34
CA ASP A 74 -6.57 5.76 -3.49
C ASP A 74 -6.87 4.26 -3.70
N ILE A 75 -6.81 3.84 -4.95
CA ILE A 75 -6.90 2.45 -5.41
C ILE A 75 -5.75 2.22 -6.37
N ASP A 76 -4.89 1.26 -6.03
CA ASP A 76 -3.67 0.95 -6.78
C ASP A 76 -3.92 -0.16 -7.80
N ILE A 77 -3.53 0.05 -9.07
CA ILE A 77 -3.71 -0.89 -10.17
C ILE A 77 -2.41 -0.99 -10.97
N MET A 78 -1.92 -2.19 -11.21
CA MET A 78 -0.89 -2.46 -12.21
C MET A 78 -1.51 -2.95 -13.51
N ILE A 79 -1.21 -2.26 -14.61
CA ILE A 79 -1.57 -2.69 -15.97
C ILE A 79 -0.32 -3.25 -16.62
N CYS A 80 -0.33 -4.55 -16.83
CA CYS A 80 0.82 -5.25 -17.38
C CYS A 80 0.80 -5.20 -18.92
N ILE A 81 1.92 -4.79 -19.49
CA ILE A 81 2.14 -4.71 -20.93
C ILE A 81 2.91 -5.96 -21.37
N LYS A 82 2.52 -6.58 -22.48
CA LYS A 82 3.25 -7.73 -23.07
C LYS A 82 4.67 -7.32 -23.41
N ALA A 83 5.63 -8.09 -22.92
CA ALA A 83 7.05 -7.79 -23.13
C ALA A 83 7.48 -7.91 -24.61
N ASN A 84 6.80 -8.75 -25.43
CA ASN A 84 7.05 -8.90 -26.87
C ASN A 84 8.55 -9.00 -27.20
N TYR A 85 9.28 -9.90 -26.50
CA TYR A 85 10.73 -10.12 -26.64
C TYR A 85 11.62 -8.95 -26.18
N ARG A 86 11.09 -7.98 -25.41
CA ARG A 86 11.94 -6.96 -24.75
C ARG A 86 12.83 -7.64 -23.73
N THR A 87 14.06 -7.13 -23.64
CA THR A 87 15.03 -7.54 -22.64
C THR A 87 15.38 -6.39 -21.73
N TYR A 88 16.00 -6.64 -20.59
CA TYR A 88 16.36 -5.59 -19.65
C TYR A 88 17.76 -5.81 -19.05
N TYR A 89 18.37 -4.74 -18.59
CA TYR A 89 19.59 -4.74 -17.80
C TYR A 89 19.28 -4.28 -16.38
N ASP A 90 19.78 -5.02 -15.39
CA ASP A 90 19.78 -4.63 -13.99
C ASP A 90 21.10 -3.93 -13.65
N LEU A 91 21.04 -2.65 -13.34
CA LEU A 91 22.22 -1.85 -12.99
C LEU A 91 22.43 -1.93 -11.46
N PHE A 92 22.74 -3.13 -10.99
CA PHE A 92 23.11 -3.39 -9.59
C PHE A 92 24.25 -2.43 -9.13
N PRO A 93 24.24 -1.88 -7.90
CA PRO A 93 23.34 -2.22 -6.80
C PRO A 93 22.12 -1.28 -6.63
N ASN A 94 21.86 -0.37 -7.54
CA ASN A 94 20.94 0.74 -7.34
C ASN A 94 19.45 0.41 -7.61
N ASN A 95 19.12 -0.85 -7.93
CA ASN A 95 17.78 -1.27 -8.38
C ASN A 95 17.27 -0.38 -9.55
N ILE A 96 18.16 -0.04 -10.46
CA ILE A 96 17.84 0.70 -11.69
C ILE A 96 17.80 -0.30 -12.83
N ILE A 97 16.66 -0.41 -13.48
CA ILE A 97 16.45 -1.27 -14.63
C ILE A 97 16.37 -0.45 -15.90
N LYS A 98 17.06 -0.88 -16.94
CA LYS A 98 16.95 -0.36 -18.30
C LYS A 98 16.30 -1.40 -19.20
N ILE A 99 15.13 -1.11 -19.75
CA ILE A 99 14.44 -2.01 -20.69
C ILE A 99 14.81 -1.63 -22.10
N ILE A 100 15.28 -2.61 -22.90
CA ILE A 100 15.59 -2.42 -24.31
C ILE A 100 14.28 -2.45 -25.10
N ALA A 101 14.10 -1.45 -25.94
CA ALA A 101 13.01 -1.39 -26.90
C ALA A 101 13.09 -2.53 -27.92
N ASN A 102 11.95 -3.01 -28.36
CA ASN A 102 11.86 -3.92 -29.50
C ASN A 102 11.72 -3.17 -30.83
N TYR A 103 11.67 -3.91 -31.94
CA TYR A 103 11.52 -3.33 -33.26
C TYR A 103 10.27 -2.45 -33.41
N TYR A 104 9.19 -2.79 -32.75
CA TYR A 104 7.94 -2.01 -32.78
C TYR A 104 8.07 -0.70 -32.02
N ASP A 105 8.80 -0.67 -30.90
CA ASP A 105 9.05 0.56 -30.13
C ASP A 105 9.90 1.56 -30.93
N ILE A 106 10.77 1.06 -31.81
CA ILE A 106 11.60 1.92 -32.68
C ILE A 106 10.73 2.74 -33.65
N TYR A 107 9.56 2.27 -34.01
CA TYR A 107 8.59 3.00 -34.83
C TYR A 107 8.04 4.24 -34.09
N PHE A 108 8.05 4.23 -32.76
CA PHE A 108 7.58 5.31 -31.87
C PHE A 108 8.73 6.01 -31.15
N LYS A 109 9.91 6.06 -31.75
CA LYS A 109 11.17 6.61 -31.19
C LYS A 109 11.01 7.85 -30.30
N ASN A 110 10.11 8.77 -30.65
CA ASN A 110 10.00 10.05 -29.94
C ASN A 110 9.08 9.99 -28.72
N GLU A 111 8.18 9.03 -28.63
CA GLU A 111 7.13 8.98 -27.61
C GLU A 111 7.46 8.06 -26.41
N CYS A 112 8.34 7.08 -26.61
CA CYS A 112 8.64 6.07 -25.57
C CYS A 112 10.12 5.87 -25.27
N LEU A 113 11.04 6.28 -26.15
CA LEU A 113 12.47 6.04 -25.96
C LEU A 113 13.19 7.21 -25.30
N ASP A 114 14.27 6.92 -24.57
CA ASP A 114 15.26 7.93 -24.23
C ASP A 114 15.86 8.53 -25.51
N ASN A 115 16.18 9.82 -25.47
CA ASN A 115 16.75 10.49 -26.63
C ASN A 115 18.05 9.80 -27.05
N GLU A 116 18.13 9.49 -28.36
CA GLU A 116 19.32 8.87 -28.99
C GLU A 116 19.70 7.47 -28.43
N THR A 117 18.82 6.80 -27.70
CA THR A 117 19.05 5.46 -27.13
C THR A 117 18.03 4.45 -27.61
N ILE A 118 18.28 3.17 -27.23
CA ILE A 118 17.35 2.07 -27.47
C ILE A 118 16.55 1.70 -26.21
N PHE A 119 16.61 2.53 -25.15
CA PHE A 119 15.95 2.20 -23.89
C PHE A 119 14.56 2.83 -23.78
N LEU A 120 13.61 2.08 -23.26
CA LEU A 120 12.29 2.58 -22.92
C LEU A 120 12.37 3.54 -21.73
N ASN A 121 11.87 4.75 -21.92
CA ASN A 121 11.74 5.75 -20.87
C ASN A 121 10.39 5.61 -20.16
N SER A 122 10.40 5.24 -18.88
CA SER A 122 9.18 5.02 -18.10
C SER A 122 8.35 6.30 -17.92
N THR A 123 8.98 7.48 -17.83
CA THR A 123 8.28 8.77 -17.75
C THR A 123 7.53 9.09 -19.05
N LYS A 124 8.14 8.79 -20.21
CA LYS A 124 7.46 8.95 -21.51
C LYS A 124 6.28 8.01 -21.63
N LEU A 125 6.42 6.75 -21.17
CA LEU A 125 5.31 5.78 -21.15
C LEU A 125 4.16 6.25 -20.25
N LEU A 126 4.47 6.78 -19.05
CA LEU A 126 3.45 7.36 -18.17
C LEU A 126 2.71 8.54 -18.82
N ASN A 127 3.42 9.40 -19.55
CA ASN A 127 2.81 10.51 -20.26
C ASN A 127 1.91 10.01 -21.42
N LEU A 128 2.35 8.97 -22.12
CA LEU A 128 1.54 8.34 -23.16
C LEU A 128 0.24 7.78 -22.56
N LEU A 129 0.34 6.98 -21.50
CA LEU A 129 -0.82 6.43 -20.79
C LEU A 129 -1.77 7.55 -20.33
N LYS A 130 -1.23 8.61 -19.73
CA LYS A 130 -2.01 9.79 -19.34
C LYS A 130 -2.78 10.39 -20.53
N ASN A 131 -2.13 10.53 -21.67
CA ASN A 131 -2.74 11.11 -22.86
C ASN A 131 -3.83 10.19 -23.46
N GLU A 132 -3.62 8.87 -23.41
CA GLU A 132 -4.63 7.90 -23.85
C GLU A 132 -5.85 7.89 -22.93
N LEU A 133 -5.65 7.93 -21.61
CA LEU A 133 -6.76 8.06 -20.65
C LEU A 133 -7.60 9.31 -20.88
N ALA A 134 -6.96 10.43 -21.24
CA ALA A 134 -7.67 11.69 -21.50
C ALA A 134 -8.56 11.66 -22.77
N LYS A 135 -8.41 10.65 -23.63
CA LYS A 135 -9.25 10.46 -24.82
C LYS A 135 -10.54 9.68 -24.53
N ILE A 136 -10.66 9.09 -23.34
CA ILE A 136 -11.85 8.34 -22.94
C ILE A 136 -12.94 9.34 -22.54
N ASP A 137 -14.09 9.29 -23.18
CA ASP A 137 -15.21 10.22 -22.96
C ASP A 137 -15.62 10.30 -21.48
N ASP A 138 -15.66 9.17 -20.79
CA ASP A 138 -15.98 9.09 -19.35
C ASP A 138 -14.99 9.87 -18.46
N TYR A 139 -13.80 10.16 -18.98
CA TYR A 139 -12.71 10.81 -18.22
C TYR A 139 -12.39 12.24 -18.68
N GLU A 140 -13.15 12.78 -19.64
CA GLU A 140 -12.97 14.14 -20.19
C GLU A 140 -12.85 15.22 -19.09
N LYS A 141 -13.61 15.07 -17.99
CA LYS A 141 -13.64 16.01 -16.87
C LYS A 141 -12.80 15.58 -15.66
N ALA A 142 -12.03 14.50 -15.82
CA ALA A 142 -11.16 14.00 -14.76
C ALA A 142 -9.88 14.85 -14.63
N ASP A 143 -9.31 14.88 -13.43
CA ASP A 143 -7.94 15.33 -13.23
C ASP A 143 -6.99 14.14 -13.43
N ILE A 144 -6.15 14.21 -14.47
CA ILE A 144 -5.24 13.13 -14.85
C ILE A 144 -3.82 13.68 -14.86
N HIS A 145 -2.97 13.19 -13.97
CA HIS A 145 -1.59 13.62 -13.87
C HIS A 145 -0.62 12.49 -13.55
N LYS A 146 0.67 12.70 -13.90
CA LYS A 146 1.75 11.80 -13.52
C LYS A 146 2.11 12.04 -12.05
N ASN A 147 2.23 10.96 -11.29
CA ASN A 147 2.67 10.99 -9.90
C ASN A 147 3.68 9.85 -9.67
N LYS A 148 4.97 10.17 -9.70
CA LYS A 148 6.08 9.21 -9.54
C LYS A 148 5.95 8.01 -10.48
N GLU A 149 5.62 6.83 -9.93
CA GLU A 149 5.51 5.54 -10.63
C GLU A 149 4.18 5.37 -11.37
N ALA A 150 3.19 6.23 -11.11
CA ALA A 150 1.82 6.06 -11.56
C ALA A 150 1.30 7.22 -12.40
N VAL A 151 0.23 6.95 -13.12
CA VAL A 151 -0.74 7.96 -13.57
C VAL A 151 -1.89 7.97 -12.58
N THR A 152 -2.11 9.10 -11.93
CA THR A 152 -3.24 9.30 -11.03
C THR A 152 -4.43 9.83 -11.83
N LEU A 153 -5.56 9.10 -11.76
CA LEU A 153 -6.85 9.49 -12.32
C LEU A 153 -7.82 9.83 -11.20
N LYS A 154 -8.28 11.08 -11.16
CA LYS A 154 -9.27 11.57 -10.20
C LYS A 154 -10.58 11.92 -10.88
N LEU A 155 -11.57 11.09 -10.68
CA LEU A 155 -12.92 11.33 -11.20
C LEU A 155 -13.70 12.25 -10.24
N LYS A 156 -14.46 13.20 -10.79
CA LYS A 156 -15.31 14.09 -9.98
C LYS A 156 -16.46 13.38 -9.26
N SER A 157 -16.85 12.21 -9.77
CA SER A 157 -17.95 11.39 -9.24
C SER A 157 -17.59 10.55 -8.02
N TYR A 158 -16.29 10.40 -7.71
CA TYR A 158 -15.79 9.57 -6.61
C TYR A 158 -14.89 10.37 -5.67
N LYS A 159 -14.81 9.92 -4.43
CA LYS A 159 -13.92 10.51 -3.42
C LYS A 159 -12.49 9.99 -3.51
N TRP A 160 -12.28 8.85 -4.17
CA TRP A 160 -10.98 8.20 -4.34
C TRP A 160 -10.38 8.49 -5.71
N ASN A 161 -9.08 8.33 -5.78
CA ASN A 161 -8.30 8.35 -7.01
C ASN A 161 -7.96 6.92 -7.43
N PHE A 162 -7.55 6.76 -8.69
CA PHE A 162 -6.90 5.54 -9.16
C PHE A 162 -5.44 5.85 -9.47
N ASP A 163 -4.52 5.09 -8.88
CA ASP A 163 -3.11 5.13 -9.21
C ASP A 163 -2.79 3.95 -10.14
N ILE A 164 -2.57 4.27 -11.41
CA ILE A 164 -2.41 3.32 -12.51
C ILE A 164 -0.92 3.21 -12.82
N VAL A 165 -0.33 2.04 -12.56
CA VAL A 165 1.09 1.76 -12.78
C VAL A 165 1.23 0.84 -14.00
N PRO A 166 1.73 1.34 -15.15
CA PRO A 166 2.09 0.48 -16.27
C PRO A 166 3.33 -0.34 -15.90
N CYS A 167 3.33 -1.61 -16.23
CA CYS A 167 4.43 -2.49 -15.88
C CYS A 167 4.72 -3.54 -16.95
N PHE A 168 5.88 -4.16 -16.87
CA PHE A 168 6.22 -5.39 -17.59
C PHE A 168 6.42 -6.52 -16.59
N PHE A 169 6.20 -7.75 -17.02
CA PHE A 169 6.40 -8.93 -16.20
C PHE A 169 7.59 -9.72 -16.74
N THR A 170 8.54 -10.08 -15.86
CA THR A 170 9.76 -10.77 -16.28
C THR A 170 9.54 -12.26 -16.48
N MET A 171 10.41 -12.89 -17.25
CA MET A 171 10.64 -14.33 -17.15
C MET A 171 11.31 -14.64 -15.81
N PRO A 172 11.27 -15.91 -15.33
CA PRO A 172 12.04 -16.31 -14.16
C PRO A 172 13.51 -15.93 -14.28
N GLU A 173 14.04 -15.26 -13.26
CA GLU A 173 15.47 -14.96 -13.15
C GLU A 173 16.25 -16.19 -12.67
N TYR A 174 17.57 -16.06 -12.46
CA TYR A 174 18.43 -17.16 -12.04
C TYR A 174 18.01 -17.81 -10.72
N ASP A 175 17.42 -17.02 -9.82
CA ASP A 175 16.86 -17.48 -8.53
C ASP A 175 15.46 -18.11 -8.65
N GLY A 176 14.91 -18.20 -9.86
CA GLY A 176 13.57 -18.70 -10.16
C GLY A 176 12.45 -17.70 -9.91
N ARG A 177 12.74 -16.46 -9.48
CA ARG A 177 11.75 -15.43 -9.22
C ARG A 177 11.37 -14.65 -10.47
N GLU A 178 10.11 -14.26 -10.52
CA GLU A 178 9.57 -13.34 -11.52
C GLU A 178 9.21 -12.01 -10.83
N TYR A 179 9.37 -10.92 -11.55
CA TYR A 179 9.13 -9.57 -11.02
C TYR A 179 8.23 -8.75 -11.94
N TYR A 180 7.58 -7.75 -11.37
CA TYR A 180 7.05 -6.63 -12.12
C TYR A 180 8.14 -5.57 -12.26
N LEU A 181 8.37 -5.08 -13.49
CA LEU A 181 9.20 -3.92 -13.75
C LEU A 181 8.28 -2.71 -13.86
N ILE A 182 8.36 -1.82 -12.88
CA ILE A 182 7.52 -0.61 -12.76
C ILE A 182 8.36 0.64 -12.98
N PRO A 183 7.77 1.78 -13.38
CA PRO A 183 8.46 3.06 -13.43
C PRO A 183 9.13 3.40 -12.09
N ASP A 184 10.33 4.01 -12.13
CA ASP A 184 11.01 4.50 -10.93
C ASP A 184 10.66 5.97 -10.57
N GLY A 185 9.95 6.66 -11.47
CA GLY A 185 9.61 8.08 -11.38
C GLY A 185 10.60 9.02 -12.06
N GLU A 186 11.78 8.52 -12.47
CA GLU A 186 12.88 9.28 -13.04
C GLU A 186 13.24 8.93 -14.50
N GLY A 187 12.43 8.06 -15.11
CA GLY A 187 12.61 7.64 -16.51
C GLY A 187 13.18 6.24 -16.66
N ASN A 188 13.63 5.62 -15.60
CA ASN A 188 14.05 4.22 -15.58
C ASN A 188 12.94 3.31 -15.05
N TRP A 189 13.29 2.07 -14.81
CA TRP A 189 12.43 1.04 -14.26
C TRP A 189 13.05 0.49 -12.98
N LYS A 190 12.23 -0.15 -12.14
CA LYS A 190 12.68 -0.86 -10.94
C LYS A 190 11.86 -2.13 -10.74
N LYS A 191 12.42 -3.11 -10.04
CA LYS A 191 11.70 -4.33 -9.65
C LYS A 191 10.68 -4.03 -8.56
N SER A 192 9.54 -4.70 -8.64
CA SER A 192 8.51 -4.76 -7.59
C SER A 192 7.82 -6.11 -7.64
N ASP A 193 7.27 -6.54 -6.51
CA ASP A 193 6.43 -7.74 -6.44
C ASP A 193 5.35 -7.63 -5.36
N PRO A 194 4.24 -6.94 -5.62
CA PRO A 194 3.15 -6.80 -4.64
C PRO A 194 2.41 -8.10 -4.31
N ARG A 195 2.63 -9.18 -5.07
CA ARG A 195 2.06 -10.50 -4.75
C ARG A 195 2.54 -10.99 -3.39
N ILE A 196 3.81 -10.73 -3.05
CA ILE A 196 4.39 -11.10 -1.75
C ILE A 196 3.71 -10.32 -0.60
N ASP A 197 3.38 -9.05 -0.81
CA ASP A 197 2.63 -8.27 0.18
C ASP A 197 1.27 -8.91 0.43
N ARG A 198 0.56 -9.31 -0.63
CA ARG A 198 -0.73 -10.00 -0.55
C ARG A 198 -0.61 -11.35 0.16
N GLU A 199 0.36 -12.18 -0.22
CA GLU A 199 0.61 -13.48 0.41
C GLU A 199 0.87 -13.36 1.93
N ASN A 200 1.56 -12.32 2.37
CA ASN A 200 1.82 -12.08 3.79
C ASN A 200 0.56 -11.66 4.52
N ILE A 201 -0.27 -10.82 3.92
CA ILE A 201 -1.55 -10.39 4.49
C ILE A 201 -2.54 -11.57 4.56
N ASP A 202 -2.62 -12.41 3.54
CA ASP A 202 -3.53 -13.57 3.49
C ASP A 202 -3.22 -14.64 4.56
N LYS A 203 -2.01 -14.64 5.14
CA LYS A 203 -1.63 -15.50 6.27
C LYS A 203 -2.12 -14.99 7.62
N LEU A 204 -2.59 -13.74 7.70
CA LEU A 204 -3.00 -13.11 8.95
C LEU A 204 -4.43 -13.51 9.33
N ASN A 205 -4.65 -13.65 10.63
CA ASN A 205 -5.99 -13.81 11.17
C ASN A 205 -6.70 -12.44 11.33
N GLU A 206 -8.01 -12.50 11.61
CA GLU A 206 -8.86 -11.30 11.77
C GLU A 206 -8.30 -10.33 12.83
N THR A 207 -7.81 -10.85 13.96
CA THR A 207 -7.25 -10.00 15.03
C THR A 207 -6.01 -9.25 14.55
N GLN A 208 -5.11 -9.91 13.84
CA GLN A 208 -3.89 -9.29 13.29
C GLN A 208 -4.23 -8.20 12.24
N LEU A 209 -5.20 -8.47 11.35
CA LEU A 209 -5.70 -7.47 10.41
C LEU A 209 -6.29 -6.26 11.13
N ASN A 210 -7.06 -6.49 12.18
CA ASN A 210 -7.63 -5.43 13.01
C ASN A 210 -6.53 -4.60 13.71
N ILE A 211 -5.43 -5.22 14.13
CA ILE A 211 -4.28 -4.50 14.70
C ILE A 211 -3.60 -3.61 13.65
N ILE A 212 -3.41 -4.07 12.43
CA ILE A 212 -2.89 -3.23 11.34
C ILE A 212 -3.75 -1.97 11.18
N LYS A 213 -5.06 -2.13 11.11
CA LYS A 213 -6.01 -1.01 10.97
C LYS A 213 -5.97 -0.07 12.18
N LEU A 214 -5.96 -0.60 13.40
CA LEU A 214 -5.87 0.21 14.63
C LEU A 214 -4.55 1.01 14.70
N ILE A 215 -3.43 0.42 14.33
CA ILE A 215 -2.12 1.09 14.33
C ILE A 215 -2.06 2.16 13.23
N LYS A 216 -2.60 1.90 12.03
CA LYS A 216 -2.73 2.94 11.00
C LYS A 216 -3.62 4.11 11.45
N TYR A 217 -4.74 3.79 12.10
CA TYR A 217 -5.64 4.78 12.68
C TYR A 217 -4.94 5.62 13.78
N TRP A 218 -4.26 4.96 14.71
CA TRP A 218 -3.43 5.62 15.72
C TRP A 218 -2.39 6.56 15.09
N ASN A 219 -1.67 6.09 14.08
CA ASN A 219 -0.66 6.87 13.35
C ASN A 219 -1.27 8.15 12.74
N LYS A 220 -2.43 8.00 12.07
CA LYS A 220 -3.19 9.12 11.48
C LYS A 220 -3.65 10.11 12.55
N LYS A 221 -4.26 9.63 13.64
CA LYS A 221 -4.76 10.49 14.74
C LYS A 221 -3.67 11.19 15.54
N LYS A 222 -2.52 10.54 15.71
CA LYS A 222 -1.34 11.18 16.35
C LYS A 222 -0.53 12.04 15.38
N LYS A 223 -0.99 12.20 14.14
CA LYS A 223 -0.37 13.04 13.10
C LYS A 223 1.12 12.71 12.90
N ILE A 224 1.43 11.42 12.80
CA ILE A 224 2.79 10.95 12.55
C ILE A 224 2.99 10.81 11.03
N THR A 225 3.13 11.94 10.35
CA THR A 225 3.14 12.00 8.88
C THR A 225 4.37 11.37 8.24
N THR A 226 5.49 11.29 8.97
CA THR A 226 6.74 10.68 8.49
C THR A 226 6.70 9.17 8.46
N MET A 227 5.84 8.54 9.28
CA MET A 227 5.68 7.10 9.34
C MET A 227 4.66 6.61 8.30
N LYS A 228 5.16 6.14 7.17
CA LYS A 228 4.33 5.63 6.07
C LYS A 228 3.61 4.35 6.48
N SER A 229 2.36 4.17 5.99
CA SER A 229 1.53 3.00 6.29
C SER A 229 2.20 1.68 5.92
N TYR A 230 2.91 1.62 4.79
CA TYR A 230 3.63 0.42 4.36
C TYR A 230 4.73 0.01 5.33
N ILE A 231 5.50 0.98 5.86
CA ILE A 231 6.54 0.71 6.87
C ILE A 231 5.91 0.15 8.16
N LEU A 232 4.77 0.71 8.59
CA LEU A 232 4.02 0.19 9.73
C LEU A 232 3.55 -1.26 9.50
N GLU A 233 3.03 -1.56 8.31
CA GLU A 233 2.63 -2.93 7.96
C GLU A 233 3.82 -3.89 8.03
N CYS A 234 4.97 -3.53 7.44
CA CYS A 234 6.18 -4.36 7.50
C CYS A 234 6.64 -4.62 8.93
N MET A 235 6.68 -3.60 9.79
CA MET A 235 7.01 -3.76 11.21
C MET A 235 6.01 -4.68 11.93
N LEU A 236 4.72 -4.58 11.63
CA LEU A 236 3.71 -5.42 12.25
C LEU A 236 3.78 -6.87 11.75
N LEU A 237 4.11 -7.10 10.48
CA LEU A 237 4.37 -8.45 9.97
C LEU A 237 5.53 -9.13 10.70
N GLU A 238 6.64 -8.40 10.96
CA GLU A 238 7.74 -8.89 11.77
C GLU A 238 7.28 -9.22 13.21
N TYR A 239 6.53 -8.30 13.83
CA TYR A 239 5.96 -8.50 15.15
C TYR A 239 5.06 -9.73 15.23
N PHE A 240 4.20 -9.97 14.23
CA PHE A 240 3.29 -11.11 14.22
C PHE A 240 4.03 -12.46 14.11
N ASN A 241 5.20 -12.50 13.49
CA ASN A 241 6.03 -13.70 13.46
C ASN A 241 6.59 -14.09 14.85
N GLU A 242 6.72 -13.12 15.75
CA GLU A 242 7.22 -13.36 17.11
C GLU A 242 6.13 -13.81 18.10
N ILE A 243 4.84 -13.67 17.74
CA ILE A 243 3.73 -13.95 18.65
C ILE A 243 3.07 -15.28 18.33
N LYS A 244 2.84 -16.09 19.35
CA LYS A 244 1.96 -17.26 19.28
C LYS A 244 0.50 -16.82 19.45
N ASN A 245 -0.38 -17.43 18.65
CA ASN A 245 -1.79 -17.10 18.43
C ASN A 245 -2.68 -17.00 19.69
N ASP A 246 -3.82 -16.31 19.53
CA ASP A 246 -4.94 -16.11 20.47
C ASP A 246 -4.74 -15.08 21.58
N ILE A 247 -4.32 -13.89 21.19
CA ILE A 247 -4.26 -12.74 22.09
C ILE A 247 -5.40 -11.78 21.72
N SER A 248 -6.11 -11.25 22.74
CA SER A 248 -7.17 -10.26 22.58
C SER A 248 -6.69 -8.98 21.86
N ILE A 249 -7.60 -8.30 21.12
CA ILE A 249 -7.29 -7.09 20.34
C ILE A 249 -6.63 -6.02 21.21
N TYR A 250 -7.18 -5.73 22.41
CA TYR A 250 -6.63 -4.70 23.29
C TYR A 250 -5.20 -5.01 23.75
N TYR A 251 -4.90 -6.28 24.00
CA TYR A 251 -3.56 -6.70 24.46
C TYR A 251 -2.57 -6.69 23.29
N MET A 252 -2.97 -7.17 22.11
CA MET A 252 -2.15 -7.16 20.92
C MET A 252 -1.86 -5.73 20.45
N PHE A 253 -2.85 -4.82 20.50
CA PHE A 253 -2.66 -3.40 20.21
C PHE A 253 -1.62 -2.75 21.14
N LYS A 254 -1.74 -2.98 22.44
CA LYS A 254 -0.74 -2.51 23.42
C LYS A 254 0.66 -3.03 23.08
N LYS A 255 0.78 -4.33 22.76
CA LYS A 255 2.07 -4.95 22.41
C LYS A 255 2.62 -4.45 21.08
N ALA A 256 1.77 -4.17 20.10
CA ALA A 256 2.17 -3.56 18.84
C ALA A 256 2.79 -2.16 19.05
N LEU A 257 2.19 -1.33 19.90
CA LEU A 257 2.77 -0.04 20.31
C LEU A 257 4.12 -0.21 20.99
N LYS A 258 4.25 -1.24 21.83
CA LYS A 258 5.53 -1.61 22.48
C LYS A 258 6.56 -1.95 21.42
N TYR A 259 6.23 -2.85 20.49
CA TYR A 259 7.12 -3.26 19.42
C TYR A 259 7.61 -2.07 18.59
N ILE A 260 6.70 -1.15 18.23
CA ILE A 260 7.05 0.05 17.45
C ILE A 260 8.07 0.90 18.19
N TYR A 261 7.85 1.24 19.48
CA TYR A 261 8.78 2.12 20.19
C TYR A 261 10.14 1.50 20.43
N GLU A 262 10.21 0.18 20.57
CA GLU A 262 11.48 -0.55 20.80
C GLU A 262 12.26 -0.75 19.49
N ASN A 263 11.57 -1.01 18.36
CA ASN A 263 12.18 -1.45 17.12
C ASN A 263 12.27 -0.39 16.01
N ILE A 264 11.69 0.82 16.20
CA ILE A 264 11.77 1.89 15.19
C ILE A 264 13.20 2.33 14.85
N PHE A 265 14.17 2.05 15.69
CA PHE A 265 15.59 2.34 15.46
C PHE A 265 16.31 1.26 14.66
N CYS A 266 15.70 0.10 14.54
CA CYS A 266 16.27 -1.05 13.85
C CYS A 266 16.06 -0.97 12.34
N HIS A 267 16.74 -1.87 11.64
CA HIS A 267 16.47 -2.18 10.23
C HIS A 267 15.04 -2.73 10.10
N ILE A 268 14.32 -2.27 9.09
CA ILE A 268 12.99 -2.78 8.73
C ILE A 268 13.13 -3.51 7.39
N CYS A 269 12.95 -4.82 7.40
CA CYS A 269 13.13 -5.65 6.23
C CYS A 269 12.05 -5.37 5.18
N ASP A 270 12.44 -5.34 3.91
CA ASP A 270 11.48 -5.41 2.80
C ASP A 270 11.01 -6.88 2.65
N PRO A 271 9.72 -7.18 2.86
CA PRO A 271 9.20 -8.54 2.70
C PRO A 271 9.45 -9.10 1.29
N LYS A 272 9.56 -8.23 0.29
CA LYS A 272 9.87 -8.60 -1.09
C LYS A 272 11.34 -8.90 -1.34
N ASN A 273 12.23 -8.54 -0.39
CA ASN A 273 13.67 -8.67 -0.52
C ASN A 273 14.23 -8.00 -1.80
N ILE A 274 13.71 -6.80 -2.11
CA ILE A 274 14.11 -5.99 -3.28
C ILE A 274 14.82 -4.70 -2.83
N GLN A 275 14.31 -4.00 -1.81
CA GLN A 275 14.74 -2.65 -1.44
C GLN A 275 15.70 -2.60 -0.23
N GLY A 276 16.00 -3.73 0.40
CA GLY A 276 16.80 -3.78 1.62
C GLY A 276 16.12 -3.07 2.80
N ASP A 277 16.85 -2.17 3.50
CA ASP A 277 16.29 -1.44 4.64
C ASP A 277 15.24 -0.42 4.19
N LEU A 278 14.01 -0.62 4.65
CA LEU A 278 12.91 0.31 4.41
C LEU A 278 12.91 1.51 5.35
N ASN A 279 13.68 1.47 6.44
CA ASN A 279 13.73 2.50 7.45
C ASN A 279 14.60 3.68 7.03
N LYS A 280 14.05 4.57 6.22
CA LYS A 280 14.71 5.80 5.76
C LYS A 280 14.49 7.01 6.67
N LEU A 281 13.91 6.80 7.87
CA LEU A 281 13.66 7.86 8.84
C LEU A 281 14.99 8.37 9.45
N ASN A 282 15.07 9.67 9.64
CA ASN A 282 16.20 10.27 10.37
C ASN A 282 16.08 10.03 11.89
N LYS A 283 17.10 10.41 12.65
CA LYS A 283 17.16 10.15 14.08
C LYS A 283 16.04 10.84 14.86
N GLU A 284 15.74 12.08 14.53
CA GLU A 284 14.72 12.90 15.20
C GLU A 284 13.32 12.33 14.96
N GLU A 285 13.04 11.89 13.74
CA GLU A 285 11.79 11.23 13.39
C GLU A 285 11.59 9.94 14.17
N ARG A 286 12.64 9.09 14.24
CA ARG A 286 12.61 7.84 15.02
C ARG A 286 12.37 8.10 16.50
N ILE A 287 13.03 9.09 17.10
CA ILE A 287 12.83 9.50 18.49
C ILE A 287 11.37 9.93 18.71
N SER A 288 10.85 10.82 17.85
CA SER A 288 9.47 11.33 17.96
C SER A 288 8.43 10.20 17.88
N ILE A 289 8.62 9.25 16.95
CA ILE A 289 7.73 8.09 16.80
C ILE A 289 7.79 7.20 18.04
N SER A 290 9.01 6.88 18.49
CA SER A 290 9.24 6.05 19.69
C SER A 290 8.58 6.64 20.93
N GLU A 291 8.77 7.94 21.19
CA GLU A 291 8.17 8.62 22.35
C GLU A 291 6.64 8.60 22.31
N LYS A 292 6.03 8.87 21.13
CA LYS A 292 4.58 8.81 20.97
C LYS A 292 4.04 7.39 21.19
N ALA A 293 4.68 6.37 20.62
CA ALA A 293 4.29 4.98 20.78
C ALA A 293 4.46 4.52 22.25
N LYS A 294 5.58 4.88 22.91
CA LYS A 294 5.84 4.58 24.32
C LYS A 294 4.80 5.21 25.25
N LYS A 295 4.47 6.50 25.03
CA LYS A 295 3.41 7.17 25.78
C LYS A 295 2.08 6.44 25.66
N CYS A 296 1.67 6.08 24.45
CA CYS A 296 0.42 5.36 24.20
C CYS A 296 0.45 3.94 24.78
N TYR A 297 1.58 3.23 24.73
CA TYR A 297 1.76 1.94 25.40
C TYR A 297 1.53 2.03 26.91
N ILE A 298 2.09 3.05 27.59
CA ILE A 298 1.90 3.28 29.02
C ILE A 298 0.42 3.49 29.34
N ILE A 299 -0.27 4.35 28.59
CA ILE A 299 -1.71 4.63 28.76
C ILE A 299 -2.55 3.35 28.57
N CYS A 300 -2.25 2.54 27.55
CA CYS A 300 -2.93 1.25 27.35
C CYS A 300 -2.68 0.27 28.52
N ASN A 301 -1.48 0.29 29.10
CA ASN A 301 -1.18 -0.55 30.25
C ASN A 301 -1.95 -0.11 31.50
N GLU A 302 -2.05 1.20 31.76
CA GLU A 302 -2.91 1.76 32.82
C GLU A 302 -4.37 1.36 32.63
N ALA A 303 -4.89 1.45 31.39
CA ALA A 303 -6.25 1.05 31.07
C ALA A 303 -6.53 -0.42 31.38
N ILE A 304 -5.59 -1.32 31.04
CA ILE A 304 -5.72 -2.75 31.36
C ILE A 304 -5.74 -2.99 32.86
N ASN A 305 -4.84 -2.33 33.63
CA ASN A 305 -4.83 -2.41 35.09
C ASN A 305 -6.13 -1.91 35.74
N LEU A 306 -6.78 -0.90 35.14
CA LEU A 306 -8.10 -0.41 35.59
C LEU A 306 -9.21 -1.46 35.37
N ILE A 307 -9.16 -2.19 34.25
CA ILE A 307 -10.08 -3.31 34.00
C ILE A 307 -9.93 -4.40 35.04
N GLU A 308 -8.69 -4.75 35.43
CA GLU A 308 -8.40 -5.73 36.48
C GLU A 308 -8.99 -5.32 37.83
N ARG A 309 -9.13 -4.02 38.08
CA ARG A 309 -9.76 -3.43 39.26
C ARG A 309 -11.27 -3.18 39.10
N ASN A 310 -11.90 -3.71 38.04
CA ASN A 310 -13.31 -3.50 37.70
C ASN A 310 -13.69 -2.02 37.44
N ASN A 311 -12.74 -1.15 37.10
CA ASN A 311 -13.00 0.25 36.77
C ASN A 311 -13.08 0.42 35.25
N TYR A 312 -14.16 -0.10 34.65
CA TYR A 312 -14.33 -0.15 33.19
C TYR A 312 -14.41 1.25 32.54
N ASN A 313 -15.18 2.17 33.13
CA ASN A 313 -15.38 3.49 32.51
C ASN A 313 -14.07 4.29 32.40
N GLU A 314 -13.26 4.25 33.44
CA GLU A 314 -11.96 4.93 33.42
C GLU A 314 -10.99 4.26 32.44
N ALA A 315 -11.04 2.94 32.32
CA ALA A 315 -10.25 2.20 31.33
C ALA A 315 -10.62 2.60 29.91
N VAL A 316 -11.91 2.76 29.58
CA VAL A 316 -12.38 3.24 28.29
C VAL A 316 -11.87 4.64 28.02
N ASN A 317 -11.95 5.57 29.01
CA ASN A 317 -11.41 6.92 28.87
C ASN A 317 -9.91 6.90 28.53
N LYS A 318 -9.14 6.00 29.14
CA LYS A 318 -7.73 5.82 28.81
C LYS A 318 -7.51 5.33 27.35
N PHE A 319 -8.31 4.39 26.87
CA PHE A 319 -8.24 4.01 25.46
C PHE A 319 -8.63 5.16 24.53
N SER A 320 -9.58 6.02 24.92
CA SER A 320 -9.96 7.22 24.15
C SER A 320 -8.80 8.22 24.04
N GLU A 321 -7.97 8.35 25.07
CA GLU A 321 -6.74 9.16 24.98
C GLU A 321 -5.77 8.66 23.89
N VAL A 322 -5.75 7.35 23.62
CA VAL A 322 -4.89 6.74 22.60
C VAL A 322 -5.54 6.78 21.22
N LEU A 323 -6.81 6.38 21.11
CA LEU A 323 -7.54 6.19 19.86
C LEU A 323 -8.46 7.37 19.49
N ASN A 324 -8.42 8.44 20.22
CA ASN A 324 -9.17 9.69 20.07
C ASN A 324 -10.71 9.52 20.03
N ASP A 325 -11.29 9.02 18.94
CA ASP A 325 -12.75 8.93 18.76
C ASP A 325 -13.36 7.62 19.37
N PHE A 326 -12.58 6.88 20.14
CA PHE A 326 -13.05 5.68 20.81
C PHE A 326 -13.93 6.06 22.01
N ASN A 327 -15.23 5.79 21.87
CA ASN A 327 -16.22 5.97 22.92
C ASN A 327 -16.74 4.57 23.29
N GLY A 328 -16.27 4.04 24.39
CA GLY A 328 -16.54 2.70 24.85
C GLY A 328 -18.00 2.39 25.23
#